data_083a835f0fda492abecc4616485bfe70
#
_entry.id   083a835f0fda492abecc4616485bfe70
#
_cell.length_a   1.000
_cell.length_b   1.000
_cell.length_c   1.000
_cell.angle_alpha   90.00
_cell.angle_beta   90.00
_cell.angle_gamma   90.00
#
_symmetry.space_group_name_H-M   'P 1'
#
loop_
_entity.id
_entity.type
_entity.pdbx_description
1 polymer ?
#
loop_
_entity_poly.entity_id
_entity_poly.type
_entity_poly.pdbx_seq_one_letter_code
_entity_poly.pdbx_strand_id
1 'polypeptide(L)'
;MKLNHITARYGELPILEDFSLELPDSGVICFFAPSGTGKTTLLNLLCGLLQPDSGSITGLEDRRFAFVFQEDRLIPSLSARDNVGLVLDREHQELAARYLSDLNLSGWENALPQELSGGMQRRVAIARAFAYGEQCGQDTVYLLDEPLKGLDEETAIYTLRLIRRWVSGKLAFFITHDREQARQIADWIITFAGQPMKVSGMEQNRPSIH
;
A
#
# COMPACT_ATOMS: atom_id res chain seq x y z
N MET A 1 -8.80 -15.07 0.42
CA MET A 1 -9.83 -14.11 -0.02
C MET A 1 -10.15 -14.32 -1.50
N LYS A 2 -11.34 -13.89 -1.99
CA LYS A 2 -11.76 -14.16 -3.38
C LYS A 2 -12.44 -12.95 -4.01
N LEU A 3 -12.09 -12.71 -5.27
CA LEU A 3 -12.81 -11.82 -6.17
C LEU A 3 -13.62 -12.71 -7.11
N ASN A 4 -14.94 -12.52 -7.19
CA ASN A 4 -15.82 -13.36 -7.96
C ASN A 4 -16.54 -12.52 -9.01
N HIS A 5 -16.26 -12.76 -10.29
CA HIS A 5 -16.93 -12.15 -11.44
C HIS A 5 -17.00 -10.62 -11.38
N ILE A 6 -15.90 -9.97 -10.95
CA ILE A 6 -15.81 -8.52 -10.79
C ILE A 6 -15.82 -7.85 -12.15
N THR A 7 -16.75 -6.92 -12.34
CA THR A 7 -16.72 -5.95 -13.42
C THR A 7 -16.59 -4.55 -12.82
N ALA A 8 -15.67 -3.75 -13.32
CA ALA A 8 -15.46 -2.37 -12.88
C ALA A 8 -14.96 -1.51 -14.04
N ARG A 9 -15.48 -0.28 -14.14
CA ARG A 9 -15.19 0.68 -15.21
C ARG A 9 -14.71 2.01 -14.64
N TYR A 10 -13.99 2.73 -15.47
CA TYR A 10 -13.68 4.15 -15.23
C TYR A 10 -14.31 4.96 -16.35
N GLY A 11 -15.47 5.54 -16.07
CA GLY A 11 -16.36 6.05 -17.10
C GLY A 11 -16.84 4.90 -17.99
N GLU A 12 -16.59 5.02 -19.30
CA GLU A 12 -16.94 3.95 -20.26
C GLU A 12 -15.82 2.90 -20.44
N LEU A 13 -14.64 3.16 -19.88
CA LEU A 13 -13.47 2.30 -20.05
C LEU A 13 -13.53 1.10 -19.09
N PRO A 14 -13.62 -0.14 -19.58
CA PRO A 14 -13.59 -1.32 -18.74
C PRO A 14 -12.17 -1.52 -18.19
N ILE A 15 -12.04 -1.59 -16.87
CA ILE A 15 -10.79 -1.90 -16.16
C ILE A 15 -10.73 -3.38 -15.83
N LEU A 16 -11.83 -3.93 -15.32
CA LEU A 16 -12.04 -5.34 -15.03
C LEU A 16 -13.34 -5.77 -15.72
N GLU A 17 -13.35 -6.96 -16.32
CA GLU A 17 -14.51 -7.54 -16.98
C GLU A 17 -14.56 -9.03 -16.65
N ASP A 18 -15.61 -9.43 -15.93
CA ASP A 18 -15.82 -10.80 -15.45
C ASP A 18 -14.57 -11.40 -14.76
N PHE A 19 -13.90 -10.55 -13.96
CA PHE A 19 -12.61 -10.85 -13.37
C PHE A 19 -12.77 -11.68 -12.10
N SER A 20 -12.15 -12.86 -12.06
CA SER A 20 -12.11 -13.71 -10.87
C SER A 20 -10.69 -14.03 -10.48
N LEU A 21 -10.39 -13.96 -9.17
CA LEU A 21 -9.07 -14.21 -8.63
C LEU A 21 -9.16 -14.69 -7.18
N GLU A 22 -8.50 -15.80 -6.89
CA GLU A 22 -8.32 -16.25 -5.51
C GLU A 22 -6.93 -15.86 -5.02
N LEU A 23 -6.86 -15.26 -3.83
CA LEU A 23 -5.64 -14.72 -3.24
C LEU A 23 -5.40 -15.30 -1.85
N PRO A 24 -4.13 -15.45 -1.41
CA PRO A 24 -3.79 -15.81 -0.04
C PRO A 24 -4.41 -14.84 0.98
N ASP A 25 -4.64 -15.33 2.19
CA ASP A 25 -5.23 -14.54 3.29
C ASP A 25 -4.17 -13.87 4.17
N SER A 26 -2.88 -14.08 3.89
CA SER A 26 -1.75 -13.51 4.61
C SER A 26 -0.51 -13.38 3.74
N GLY A 27 0.47 -12.61 4.21
CA GLY A 27 1.72 -12.35 3.49
C GLY A 27 1.62 -11.14 2.56
N VAL A 28 2.71 -10.85 1.87
CA VAL A 28 2.81 -9.74 0.93
C VAL A 28 2.50 -10.23 -0.48
N ILE A 29 1.44 -9.69 -1.05
CA ILE A 29 1.00 -9.97 -2.43
C ILE A 29 1.37 -8.77 -3.30
N CYS A 30 2.31 -8.95 -4.22
CA CYS A 30 2.68 -7.92 -5.16
C CYS A 30 1.82 -7.97 -6.42
N PHE A 31 1.20 -6.85 -6.74
CA PHE A 31 0.53 -6.61 -8.01
C PHE A 31 1.51 -5.94 -8.98
N PHE A 32 2.04 -6.74 -9.90
CA PHE A 32 3.04 -6.32 -10.85
C PHE A 32 2.42 -6.15 -12.25
N ALA A 33 2.51 -4.94 -12.79
CA ALA A 33 2.08 -4.64 -14.16
C ALA A 33 2.60 -3.27 -14.60
N PRO A 34 2.62 -2.95 -15.89
CA PRO A 34 2.86 -1.59 -16.37
C PRO A 34 1.89 -0.55 -15.78
N SER A 35 2.27 0.72 -15.82
CA SER A 35 1.39 1.82 -15.41
C SER A 35 0.13 1.85 -16.28
N GLY A 36 -0.99 2.29 -15.69
CA GLY A 36 -2.27 2.39 -16.41
C GLY A 36 -3.06 1.08 -16.54
N THR A 37 -2.57 -0.06 -16.06
CA THR A 37 -3.27 -1.37 -16.15
C THR A 37 -4.48 -1.49 -15.22
N GLY A 38 -4.71 -0.56 -14.28
CA GLY A 38 -5.85 -0.65 -13.34
C GLY A 38 -5.50 -1.17 -11.94
N LYS A 39 -4.21 -1.31 -11.58
CA LYS A 39 -3.78 -1.81 -10.25
C LYS A 39 -4.32 -0.99 -9.07
N THR A 40 -4.26 0.34 -9.17
CA THR A 40 -4.85 1.25 -8.15
C THR A 40 -6.36 1.06 -8.05
N THR A 41 -7.05 0.84 -9.19
CA THR A 41 -8.48 0.53 -9.21
C THR A 41 -8.77 -0.77 -8.45
N LEU A 42 -7.94 -1.80 -8.66
CA LEU A 42 -8.07 -3.07 -7.94
C LEU A 42 -7.87 -2.87 -6.43
N LEU A 43 -6.86 -2.08 -5.98
CA LEU A 43 -6.72 -1.77 -4.55
C LEU A 43 -7.95 -1.03 -3.99
N ASN A 44 -8.50 -0.07 -4.73
CA ASN A 44 -9.69 0.68 -4.30
C ASN A 44 -10.93 -0.23 -4.20
N LEU A 45 -11.06 -1.22 -5.07
CA LEU A 45 -12.10 -2.25 -4.96
C LEU A 45 -11.91 -3.12 -3.72
N LEU A 46 -10.67 -3.56 -3.43
CA LEU A 46 -10.36 -4.41 -2.27
C LEU A 46 -10.70 -3.75 -0.94
N CYS A 47 -10.50 -2.43 -0.82
CA CYS A 47 -10.81 -1.70 0.41
C CYS A 47 -12.20 -1.03 0.43
N GLY A 48 -13.01 -1.24 -0.61
CA GLY A 48 -14.35 -0.68 -0.68
C GLY A 48 -14.42 0.82 -1.00
N LEU A 49 -13.30 1.47 -1.33
CA LEU A 49 -13.28 2.87 -1.82
C LEU A 49 -13.93 3.00 -3.20
N LEU A 50 -13.96 1.91 -3.95
CA LEU A 50 -14.70 1.77 -5.20
C LEU A 50 -15.59 0.54 -5.10
N GLN A 51 -16.85 0.68 -5.53
CA GLN A 51 -17.75 -0.46 -5.66
C GLN A 51 -17.66 -1.03 -7.07
N PRO A 52 -17.64 -2.37 -7.24
CA PRO A 52 -17.71 -2.97 -8.57
C PRO A 52 -19.10 -2.79 -9.18
N ASP A 53 -19.17 -2.69 -10.50
CA ASP A 53 -20.44 -2.66 -11.24
C ASP A 53 -21.22 -4.00 -11.08
N SER A 54 -20.48 -5.11 -10.97
CA SER A 54 -21.02 -6.45 -10.67
C SER A 54 -19.96 -7.33 -10.03
N GLY A 55 -20.40 -8.45 -9.43
CA GLY A 55 -19.54 -9.40 -8.74
C GLY A 55 -19.46 -9.15 -7.25
N SER A 56 -18.55 -9.86 -6.57
CA SER A 56 -18.37 -9.75 -5.11
C SER A 56 -16.93 -10.01 -4.70
N ILE A 57 -16.51 -9.36 -3.61
CA ILE A 57 -15.21 -9.58 -2.96
C ILE A 57 -15.50 -10.16 -1.58
N THR A 58 -14.85 -11.27 -1.23
CA THR A 58 -15.03 -11.97 0.04
C THR A 58 -13.71 -12.25 0.74
N GLY A 59 -13.73 -12.35 2.07
CA GLY A 59 -12.56 -12.63 2.90
C GLY A 59 -11.81 -11.38 3.38
N LEU A 60 -12.43 -10.20 3.22
CA LEU A 60 -11.92 -8.91 3.73
C LEU A 60 -12.96 -8.20 4.64
N GLU A 61 -14.01 -8.91 5.00
CA GLU A 61 -15.05 -8.42 5.89
C GLU A 61 -14.44 -8.06 7.26
N ASP A 62 -14.87 -6.97 7.83
CA ASP A 62 -14.43 -6.45 9.13
C ASP A 62 -12.94 -6.08 9.24
N ARG A 63 -12.19 -6.11 8.12
CA ARG A 63 -10.79 -5.69 8.08
C ARG A 63 -10.65 -4.16 8.12
N ARG A 64 -9.58 -3.69 8.76
CA ARG A 64 -9.15 -2.29 8.68
C ARG A 64 -8.09 -2.15 7.58
N PHE A 65 -8.15 -1.04 6.85
CA PHE A 65 -7.24 -0.82 5.73
C PHE A 65 -6.32 0.36 6.02
N ALA A 66 -5.01 0.10 6.06
CA ALA A 66 -3.97 1.12 6.12
C ALA A 66 -3.42 1.35 4.72
N PHE A 67 -3.57 2.57 4.19
CA PHE A 67 -3.30 2.87 2.78
C PHE A 67 -2.13 3.85 2.62
N VAL A 68 -1.11 3.45 1.86
CA VAL A 68 -0.13 4.35 1.26
C VAL A 68 -0.57 4.60 -0.19
N PHE A 69 -1.16 5.77 -0.44
CA PHE A 69 -1.63 6.15 -1.77
C PHE A 69 -0.46 6.50 -2.71
N GLN A 70 -0.67 6.47 -4.01
CA GLN A 70 0.33 6.88 -4.98
C GLN A 70 0.76 8.35 -4.79
N GLU A 71 -0.16 9.23 -4.38
CA GLU A 71 0.10 10.59 -3.92
C GLU A 71 0.21 10.61 -2.39
N ASP A 72 1.09 11.45 -1.84
CA ASP A 72 1.35 11.45 -0.38
C ASP A 72 0.18 11.99 0.45
N ARG A 73 -0.66 12.84 -0.15
CA ARG A 73 -1.88 13.39 0.46
C ARG A 73 -1.63 13.94 1.87
N LEU A 74 -0.53 14.67 2.04
CA LEU A 74 -0.25 15.36 3.27
C LEU A 74 -1.08 16.65 3.34
N ILE A 75 -1.51 16.99 4.55
CA ILE A 75 -2.21 18.25 4.81
C ILE A 75 -1.16 19.36 4.91
N PRO A 76 -1.17 20.36 4.01
CA PRO A 76 -0.08 21.35 3.91
C PRO A 76 0.12 22.21 5.16
N SER A 77 -0.93 22.41 5.96
CA SER A 77 -0.92 23.23 7.17
C SER A 77 -0.54 22.46 8.44
N LEU A 78 -0.33 21.15 8.34
CA LEU A 78 0.07 20.30 9.46
C LEU A 78 1.54 19.91 9.36
N SER A 79 2.21 19.84 10.50
CA SER A 79 3.58 19.32 10.59
C SER A 79 3.67 17.86 10.17
N ALA A 80 4.87 17.33 9.94
CA ALA A 80 5.07 15.91 9.67
C ALA A 80 4.47 15.05 10.77
N ARG A 81 4.71 15.38 12.03
CA ARG A 81 4.15 14.69 13.20
C ARG A 81 2.63 14.76 13.21
N ASP A 82 2.05 15.93 12.97
CA ASP A 82 0.60 16.09 13.00
C ASP A 82 -0.08 15.38 11.82
N ASN A 83 0.58 15.32 10.66
CA ASN A 83 0.11 14.53 9.52
C ASN A 83 0.02 13.04 9.85
N VAL A 84 0.97 12.51 10.60
CA VAL A 84 0.91 11.11 11.09
C VAL A 84 -0.13 10.99 12.21
N GLY A 85 -0.11 11.92 13.17
CA GLY A 85 -1.01 11.92 14.34
C GLY A 85 -2.49 12.08 14.00
N LEU A 86 -2.82 12.66 12.82
CA LEU A 86 -4.18 12.93 12.38
C LEU A 86 -5.08 11.68 12.37
N VAL A 87 -4.51 10.52 12.10
CA VAL A 87 -5.22 9.23 11.99
C VAL A 87 -5.17 8.43 13.28
N LEU A 88 -4.52 8.95 14.32
CA LEU A 88 -4.30 8.28 15.59
C LEU A 88 -5.23 8.85 16.67
N ASP A 89 -5.73 7.99 17.55
CA ASP A 89 -6.37 8.40 18.76
C ASP A 89 -5.36 8.96 19.79
N ARG A 90 -5.86 9.47 20.92
CA ARG A 90 -5.03 10.12 21.94
C ARG A 90 -4.03 9.18 22.60
N GLU A 91 -4.36 7.90 22.69
CA GLU A 91 -3.54 6.88 23.38
C GLU A 91 -2.36 6.43 22.53
N HIS A 92 -2.42 6.65 21.20
CA HIS A 92 -1.41 6.18 20.24
C HIS A 92 -0.58 7.30 19.58
N GLN A 93 -0.65 8.53 20.12
CA GLN A 93 0.05 9.68 19.52
C GLN A 93 1.60 9.55 19.51
N GLU A 94 2.17 8.73 20.41
CA GLU A 94 3.60 8.43 20.42
C GLU A 94 4.06 7.66 19.18
N LEU A 95 3.15 6.90 18.51
CA LEU A 95 3.46 6.18 17.28
C LEU A 95 3.95 7.12 16.18
N ALA A 96 3.44 8.35 16.13
CA ALA A 96 3.84 9.34 15.14
C ALA A 96 5.35 9.62 15.20
N ALA A 97 5.89 9.93 16.38
CA ALA A 97 7.31 10.20 16.55
C ALA A 97 8.17 8.95 16.26
N ARG A 98 7.71 7.77 16.69
CA ARG A 98 8.43 6.50 16.49
C ARG A 98 8.56 6.18 15.00
N TYR A 99 7.45 6.18 14.23
CA TYR A 99 7.49 5.87 12.81
C TYR A 99 8.27 6.90 11.98
N LEU A 100 8.21 8.18 12.36
CA LEU A 100 9.05 9.22 11.76
C LEU A 100 10.54 8.95 12.01
N SER A 101 10.90 8.61 13.25
CA SER A 101 12.28 8.27 13.61
C SER A 101 12.76 7.01 12.86
N ASP A 102 11.97 5.96 12.81
CA ASP A 102 12.27 4.72 12.07
C ASP A 102 12.53 5.00 10.57
N LEU A 103 11.87 5.99 10.01
CA LEU A 103 12.02 6.41 8.61
C LEU A 103 13.07 7.52 8.41
N ASN A 104 14.00 7.70 9.36
CA ASN A 104 15.07 8.70 9.30
C ASN A 104 14.54 10.14 9.11
N LEU A 105 13.49 10.50 9.83
CA LEU A 105 12.91 11.85 9.85
C LEU A 105 13.04 12.51 11.22
N SER A 106 13.94 12.01 12.09
CA SER A 106 14.27 12.66 13.36
C SER A 106 14.79 14.07 13.12
N GLY A 107 14.24 15.03 13.86
CA GLY A 107 14.52 16.46 13.69
C GLY A 107 13.64 17.18 12.66
N TRP A 108 12.78 16.47 11.94
CA TRP A 108 11.85 17.02 10.96
C TRP A 108 10.38 16.89 11.40
N GLU A 109 10.14 16.48 12.62
CA GLU A 109 8.80 16.20 13.14
C GLU A 109 7.88 17.42 13.06
N ASN A 110 8.44 18.62 13.26
CA ASN A 110 7.70 19.88 13.25
C ASN A 110 7.69 20.59 11.89
N ALA A 111 8.39 20.03 10.87
CA ALA A 111 8.46 20.62 9.55
C ALA A 111 7.10 20.48 8.82
N LEU A 112 6.71 21.52 8.09
CA LEU A 112 5.56 21.49 7.19
C LEU A 112 5.91 20.75 5.89
N PRO A 113 4.95 20.18 5.17
CA PRO A 113 5.20 19.46 3.92
C PRO A 113 6.04 20.25 2.90
N GLN A 114 5.86 21.56 2.79
CA GLN A 114 6.61 22.44 1.89
C GLN A 114 8.09 22.59 2.27
N GLU A 115 8.46 22.25 3.48
CA GLU A 115 9.86 22.29 4.00
C GLU A 115 10.55 20.94 3.82
N LEU A 116 9.80 19.90 3.42
CA LEU A 116 10.27 18.53 3.22
C LEU A 116 10.55 18.28 1.74
N SER A 117 11.61 17.53 1.44
CA SER A 117 11.79 16.96 0.09
C SER A 117 10.66 16.00 -0.28
N GLY A 118 10.45 15.72 -1.57
CA GLY A 118 9.45 14.75 -2.01
C GLY A 118 9.64 13.36 -1.37
N GLY A 119 10.88 12.89 -1.28
CA GLY A 119 11.19 11.63 -0.60
C GLY A 119 10.91 11.66 0.91
N MET A 120 11.07 12.82 1.58
CA MET A 120 10.67 12.98 2.98
C MET A 120 9.15 12.97 3.13
N GLN A 121 8.43 13.68 2.25
CA GLN A 121 6.96 13.67 2.25
C GLN A 121 6.43 12.24 2.06
N ARG A 122 7.04 11.49 1.12
CA ARG A 122 6.70 10.06 0.90
C ARG A 122 6.86 9.24 2.18
N ARG A 123 7.96 9.41 2.90
CA ARG A 123 8.21 8.71 4.15
C ARG A 123 7.23 9.12 5.26
N VAL A 124 6.80 10.37 5.33
CA VAL A 124 5.71 10.81 6.23
C VAL A 124 4.40 10.10 5.91
N ALA A 125 4.04 9.96 4.62
CA ALA A 125 2.84 9.23 4.20
C ALA A 125 2.91 7.75 4.58
N ILE A 126 4.08 7.12 4.45
CA ILE A 126 4.34 5.75 4.92
C ILE A 126 4.19 5.66 6.43
N ALA A 127 4.84 6.57 7.20
CA ALA A 127 4.71 6.63 8.66
C ALA A 127 3.25 6.69 9.10
N ARG A 128 2.44 7.55 8.48
CA ARG A 128 1.01 7.68 8.76
C ARG A 128 0.25 6.38 8.58
N ALA A 129 0.46 5.70 7.46
CA ALA A 129 -0.23 4.43 7.18
C ALA A 129 0.16 3.33 8.18
N PHE A 130 1.44 3.21 8.51
CA PHE A 130 1.91 2.17 9.42
C PHE A 130 1.56 2.46 10.88
N ALA A 131 1.59 3.71 11.33
CA ALA A 131 1.12 4.12 12.64
C ALA A 131 -0.38 3.80 12.81
N TYR A 132 -1.21 4.14 11.83
CA TYR A 132 -2.63 3.78 11.81
C TYR A 132 -2.83 2.26 11.85
N GLY A 133 -2.10 1.52 11.03
CA GLY A 133 -2.23 0.08 10.96
C GLY A 133 -1.81 -0.63 12.25
N GLU A 134 -0.85 -0.09 13.01
CA GLU A 134 -0.49 -0.62 14.32
C GLU A 134 -1.57 -0.37 15.35
N GLN A 135 -2.13 0.84 15.39
CA GLN A 135 -3.28 1.16 16.24
C GLN A 135 -4.46 0.23 15.98
N CYS A 136 -4.74 -0.09 14.72
CA CYS A 136 -5.84 -0.98 14.34
C CYS A 136 -5.59 -2.45 14.66
N GLY A 137 -4.35 -2.86 14.92
CA GLY A 137 -4.00 -4.20 15.35
C GLY A 137 -3.81 -5.23 14.23
N GLN A 138 -4.02 -6.51 14.58
CA GLN A 138 -3.64 -7.64 13.72
C GLN A 138 -4.51 -7.79 12.46
N ASP A 139 -5.77 -7.34 12.51
CA ASP A 139 -6.70 -7.47 11.38
C ASP A 139 -6.51 -6.39 10.30
N THR A 140 -5.43 -5.60 10.41
CA THR A 140 -5.10 -4.58 9.43
C THR A 140 -4.55 -5.19 8.15
N VAL A 141 -5.13 -4.77 7.02
CA VAL A 141 -4.63 -5.03 5.66
C VAL A 141 -3.91 -3.78 5.16
N TYR A 142 -2.68 -3.94 4.70
CA TYR A 142 -1.89 -2.84 4.15
C TYR A 142 -2.04 -2.76 2.64
N LEU A 143 -2.36 -1.58 2.13
CA LEU A 143 -2.47 -1.29 0.71
C LEU A 143 -1.39 -0.27 0.35
N LEU A 144 -0.36 -0.72 -0.39
CA LEU A 144 0.84 0.05 -0.65
C LEU A 144 0.98 0.31 -2.15
N ASP A 145 0.50 1.48 -2.61
CA ASP A 145 0.53 1.85 -4.02
C ASP A 145 1.80 2.63 -4.36
N GLU A 146 2.75 1.97 -5.00
CA GLU A 146 4.08 2.47 -5.35
C GLU A 146 4.79 3.16 -4.17
N PRO A 147 4.91 2.53 -2.97
CA PRO A 147 5.32 3.22 -1.76
C PRO A 147 6.74 3.79 -1.80
N LEU A 148 7.60 3.28 -2.68
CA LEU A 148 9.00 3.70 -2.77
C LEU A 148 9.26 4.72 -3.89
N LYS A 149 8.21 5.17 -4.59
CA LYS A 149 8.33 6.13 -5.67
C LYS A 149 8.93 7.45 -5.17
N GLY A 150 9.96 7.96 -5.88
CA GLY A 150 10.62 9.22 -5.56
C GLY A 150 11.65 9.15 -4.44
N LEU A 151 11.93 7.96 -3.89
CA LEU A 151 13.06 7.73 -3.00
C LEU A 151 14.32 7.42 -3.82
N ASP A 152 15.47 7.85 -3.32
CA ASP A 152 16.76 7.39 -3.81
C ASP A 152 16.96 5.89 -3.47
N GLU A 153 17.91 5.24 -4.14
CA GLU A 153 18.09 3.79 -4.06
C GLU A 153 18.38 3.31 -2.62
N GLU A 154 19.25 3.99 -1.89
CA GLU A 154 19.61 3.62 -0.52
C GLU A 154 18.41 3.75 0.42
N THR A 155 17.71 4.89 0.35
CA THR A 155 16.49 5.14 1.13
C THR A 155 15.37 4.15 0.76
N ALA A 156 15.23 3.80 -0.52
CA ALA A 156 14.22 2.85 -0.98
C ALA A 156 14.50 1.44 -0.41
N ILE A 157 15.73 0.96 -0.47
CA ILE A 157 16.12 -0.35 0.09
C ILE A 157 15.89 -0.38 1.60
N TYR A 158 16.31 0.68 2.31
CA TYR A 158 16.09 0.79 3.76
C TYR A 158 14.61 0.77 4.11
N THR A 159 13.81 1.59 3.42
CA THR A 159 12.36 1.68 3.63
C THR A 159 11.66 0.36 3.31
N LEU A 160 12.09 -0.35 2.26
CA LEU A 160 11.54 -1.65 1.89
C LEU A 160 11.74 -2.69 2.99
N ARG A 161 12.93 -2.71 3.63
CA ARG A 161 13.21 -3.58 4.79
C ARG A 161 12.30 -3.27 5.97
N LEU A 162 12.09 -1.99 6.27
CA LEU A 162 11.17 -1.59 7.33
C LEU A 162 9.74 -2.05 7.03
N ILE A 163 9.25 -1.79 5.81
CA ILE A 163 7.93 -2.23 5.37
C ILE A 163 7.79 -3.74 5.55
N ARG A 164 8.75 -4.54 5.06
CA ARG A 164 8.71 -6.00 5.17
C ARG A 164 8.60 -6.46 6.63
N ARG A 165 9.37 -5.84 7.53
CA ARG A 165 9.32 -6.14 8.96
C ARG A 165 7.97 -5.79 9.58
N TRP A 166 7.39 -4.63 9.23
CA TRP A 166 6.14 -4.15 9.79
C TRP A 166 4.90 -4.93 9.31
N VAL A 167 4.94 -5.48 8.10
CA VAL A 167 3.86 -6.32 7.56
C VAL A 167 4.04 -7.80 7.88
N SER A 168 5.05 -8.18 8.66
CA SER A 168 5.28 -9.58 9.02
C SER A 168 4.05 -10.18 9.72
N GLY A 169 3.55 -11.31 9.21
CA GLY A 169 2.36 -11.99 9.72
C GLY A 169 1.03 -11.32 9.37
N LYS A 170 1.04 -10.27 8.56
CA LYS A 170 -0.16 -9.53 8.13
C LYS A 170 -0.41 -9.73 6.62
N LEU A 171 -1.60 -9.35 6.17
CA LEU A 171 -1.89 -9.27 4.74
C LEU A 171 -1.49 -7.89 4.23
N ALA A 172 -0.70 -7.85 3.16
CA ALA A 172 -0.32 -6.61 2.49
C ALA A 172 -0.37 -6.76 0.97
N PHE A 173 -0.91 -5.75 0.30
CA PHE A 173 -0.86 -5.60 -1.14
C PHE A 173 0.17 -4.54 -1.49
N PHE A 174 1.11 -4.89 -2.35
CA PHE A 174 2.20 -4.03 -2.76
C PHE A 174 2.15 -3.83 -4.28
N ILE A 175 1.95 -2.60 -4.72
CA ILE A 175 2.03 -2.26 -6.15
C ILE A 175 3.41 -1.71 -6.45
N THR A 176 4.05 -2.25 -7.47
CA THR A 176 5.25 -1.70 -8.08
C THR A 176 5.32 -2.09 -9.55
N HIS A 177 6.05 -1.33 -10.34
CA HIS A 177 6.48 -1.67 -11.69
C HIS A 177 7.96 -2.10 -11.72
N ASP A 178 8.64 -2.08 -10.58
CA ASP A 178 10.01 -2.54 -10.40
C ASP A 178 10.02 -4.02 -9.97
N ARG A 179 10.59 -4.86 -10.83
CA ARG A 179 10.61 -6.32 -10.62
C ARG A 179 11.55 -6.71 -9.47
N GLU A 180 12.60 -5.94 -9.25
CA GLU A 180 13.52 -6.20 -8.15
C GLU A 180 12.87 -5.92 -6.80
N GLN A 181 12.18 -4.79 -6.66
CA GLN A 181 11.37 -4.50 -5.47
C GLN A 181 10.33 -5.60 -5.21
N ALA A 182 9.62 -6.03 -6.27
CA ALA A 182 8.64 -7.11 -6.14
C ALA A 182 9.26 -8.39 -5.58
N ARG A 183 10.42 -8.81 -6.12
CA ARG A 183 11.13 -10.02 -5.67
C ARG A 183 11.65 -9.91 -4.25
N GLN A 184 12.09 -8.73 -3.86
CA GLN A 184 12.64 -8.52 -2.53
C GLN A 184 11.58 -8.59 -1.44
N ILE A 185 10.37 -8.07 -1.67
CA ILE A 185 9.36 -7.93 -0.61
C ILE A 185 8.25 -8.99 -0.64
N ALA A 186 7.83 -9.45 -1.82
CA ALA A 186 6.61 -10.21 -1.96
C ALA A 186 6.77 -11.69 -1.59
N ASP A 187 5.73 -12.27 -1.01
CA ASP A 187 5.55 -13.73 -0.87
C ASP A 187 4.85 -14.30 -2.11
N TRP A 188 4.03 -13.47 -2.79
CA TRP A 188 3.35 -13.80 -4.03
C TRP A 188 3.47 -12.64 -5.02
N ILE A 189 3.79 -12.94 -6.27
CA ILE A 189 3.82 -11.96 -7.36
C ILE A 189 2.73 -12.34 -8.36
N ILE A 190 1.79 -11.43 -8.54
CA ILE A 190 0.71 -11.57 -9.53
C ILE A 190 0.95 -10.57 -10.63
N THR A 191 1.18 -11.08 -11.81
CA THR A 191 1.44 -10.27 -13.00
C THR A 191 0.14 -10.08 -13.76
N PHE A 192 -0.15 -8.81 -14.09
CA PHE A 192 -1.30 -8.47 -14.89
C PHE A 192 -0.88 -7.91 -16.25
N ALA A 193 -1.77 -8.10 -17.24
CA ALA A 193 -1.59 -7.57 -18.58
C ALA A 193 -2.96 -7.26 -19.21
N GLY A 194 -2.92 -6.44 -20.27
CA GLY A 194 -4.11 -6.11 -21.06
C GLY A 194 -5.00 -5.03 -20.47
N GLN A 195 -6.01 -4.67 -21.24
CA GLN A 195 -7.08 -3.75 -20.87
C GLN A 195 -8.33 -4.20 -21.62
N PRO A 196 -9.34 -4.77 -20.94
CA PRO A 196 -9.43 -5.00 -19.48
C PRO A 196 -8.29 -5.84 -18.91
N MET A 197 -7.97 -5.59 -17.63
CA MET A 197 -6.87 -6.25 -16.91
C MET A 197 -7.13 -7.75 -16.75
N LYS A 198 -6.11 -8.57 -17.05
CA LYS A 198 -6.15 -10.03 -16.87
C LYS A 198 -4.92 -10.51 -16.11
N VAL A 199 -5.08 -11.58 -15.35
CA VAL A 199 -3.93 -12.25 -14.74
C VAL A 199 -3.13 -12.94 -15.85
N SER A 200 -1.86 -12.59 -16.00
CA SER A 200 -0.93 -13.23 -16.95
C SER A 200 0.08 -14.16 -16.27
N GLY A 201 0.20 -14.08 -14.94
CA GLY A 201 1.03 -14.98 -14.16
C GLY A 201 0.77 -14.84 -12.68
N MET A 202 0.99 -15.93 -11.93
CA MET A 202 0.95 -15.95 -10.48
C MET A 202 2.05 -16.89 -10.01
N GLU A 203 2.99 -16.36 -9.24
CA GLU A 203 4.13 -17.11 -8.73
C GLU A 203 4.31 -16.90 -7.24
N GLN A 204 4.59 -18.00 -6.51
CA GLN A 204 5.05 -17.92 -5.14
C GLN A 204 6.53 -17.54 -5.16
N ASN A 205 6.87 -16.57 -4.34
CA ASN A 205 8.21 -16.03 -4.25
C ASN A 205 8.77 -16.22 -2.83
N ARG A 206 10.09 -16.21 -2.72
CA ARG A 206 10.80 -16.16 -1.43
C ARG A 206 11.49 -14.81 -1.33
N PRO A 207 10.99 -13.90 -0.48
CA PRO A 207 11.58 -12.57 -0.37
C PRO A 207 13.05 -12.66 0.02
N SER A 208 13.90 -11.85 -0.62
CA SER A 208 15.33 -11.78 -0.32
C SER A 208 15.65 -10.77 0.81
N ILE A 209 14.69 -9.95 1.19
CA ILE A 209 14.78 -8.99 2.29
C ILE A 209 14.15 -9.59 3.56
N HIS A 210 14.92 -9.57 4.65
CA HIS A 210 14.53 -10.04 5.97
C HIS A 210 14.60 -8.90 7.00
#